data_3f2a9b23ef4d92f5dd0114d4dc8223b4
#
_entry.id   3f2a9b23ef4d92f5dd0114d4dc8223b4
#
_cell.length_a   1.000
_cell.length_b   1.000
_cell.length_c   1.000
_cell.angle_alpha   90.00
_cell.angle_beta   90.00
_cell.angle_gamma   90.00
#
_symmetry.space_group_name_H-M   'P 1'
#
loop_
_entity.id
_entity.type
_entity.pdbx_description
1 polymer ?
#
loop_
_entity_poly.entity_id
_entity_poly.type
_entity_poly.pdbx_seq_one_letter_code
_entity_poly.pdbx_strand_id
1 'polypeptide(L)'
;MNRNLWTSPQYKIRKKVFALANQYWIEDGRGTVLGYTRQKMLRLREDIRIYADESMVQELFVIHQEQVLDAWGTFAVVDTARNVCVGKIRRNIMSSFLADEYFLLDPFGQTIGRVYEESGRGLLRKYIPMGGLVPERVRVEVLGQQVAEIRQQFRVIGDEWDVDCARIPPQLDRRVLLAGMILMGMVERERDGN
;
A
#
# COMPACT_ATOMS: atom_id res chain seq x y z
N MET A 1 11.10 11.45 -22.81
CA MET A 1 11.12 9.97 -22.92
C MET A 1 10.47 9.41 -21.65
N ASN A 2 9.14 9.22 -21.68
CA ASN A 2 8.39 8.72 -20.51
C ASN A 2 8.72 7.24 -20.31
N ARG A 3 9.76 6.93 -19.56
CA ARG A 3 9.90 5.59 -19.01
C ARG A 3 8.68 5.36 -18.11
N ASN A 4 7.93 4.32 -18.40
CA ASN A 4 6.87 3.90 -17.48
C ASN A 4 7.57 3.38 -16.20
N LEU A 5 7.67 4.25 -15.19
CA LEU A 5 8.37 3.99 -13.93
C LEU A 5 7.77 2.77 -13.19
N TRP A 6 6.55 2.40 -13.54
CA TRP A 6 5.76 1.39 -12.83
C TRP A 6 5.74 0.03 -13.54
N THR A 7 6.85 -0.33 -14.21
CA THR A 7 7.02 -1.63 -14.89
C THR A 7 8.09 -2.52 -14.27
N SER A 8 8.68 -2.12 -13.15
CA SER A 8 9.68 -2.93 -12.46
C SER A 8 9.09 -4.29 -12.04
N PRO A 9 9.81 -5.40 -12.16
CA PRO A 9 9.38 -6.68 -11.62
C PRO A 9 9.47 -6.74 -10.10
N GLN A 10 10.19 -5.82 -9.48
CA GLN A 10 10.39 -5.78 -8.02
C GLN A 10 10.36 -4.34 -7.52
N TYR A 11 9.72 -4.15 -6.39
CA TYR A 11 9.74 -2.89 -5.65
C TYR A 11 10.07 -3.15 -4.19
N LYS A 12 10.55 -2.11 -3.54
CA LYS A 12 10.69 -2.03 -2.10
C LYS A 12 9.95 -0.82 -1.60
N ILE A 13 9.14 -1.00 -0.56
CA ILE A 13 8.55 0.12 0.18
C ILE A 13 9.32 0.22 1.49
N ARG A 14 9.91 1.37 1.74
CA ARG A 14 10.62 1.66 2.97
C ARG A 14 9.87 2.73 3.75
N LYS A 15 9.59 2.45 5.02
CA LYS A 15 8.92 3.35 5.95
C LYS A 15 9.91 3.83 7.00
N LYS A 16 9.96 5.13 7.24
CA LYS A 16 10.56 5.71 8.44
C LYS A 16 9.50 6.40 9.26
N VAL A 17 9.62 6.22 10.54
CA VAL A 17 8.70 6.74 11.52
C VAL A 17 9.37 7.89 12.25
N PHE A 18 8.74 9.07 12.19
CA PHE A 18 9.13 10.25 12.96
C PHE A 18 7.98 10.65 13.89
N ALA A 19 8.31 11.42 14.93
CA ALA A 19 7.33 11.84 15.94
C ALA A 19 6.08 12.54 15.37
N LEU A 20 6.21 13.24 14.22
CA LEU A 20 5.14 14.05 13.63
C LEU A 20 4.67 13.58 12.26
N ALA A 21 5.39 12.65 11.62
CA ALA A 21 5.05 12.20 10.27
C ALA A 21 5.66 10.83 9.95
N ASN A 22 4.95 10.03 9.17
CA ASN A 22 5.51 8.86 8.52
C ASN A 22 6.02 9.24 7.14
N GLN A 23 7.16 8.71 6.75
CA GLN A 23 7.72 8.87 5.41
C GLN A 23 7.83 7.52 4.75
N TYR A 24 7.48 7.47 3.47
CA TYR A 24 7.55 6.25 2.66
C TYR A 24 8.34 6.54 1.39
N TRP A 25 9.23 5.64 1.04
CA TRP A 25 9.95 5.62 -0.23
C TRP A 25 9.53 4.37 -0.99
N ILE A 26 9.26 4.52 -2.27
CA ILE A 26 9.05 3.43 -3.21
C ILE A 26 10.33 3.33 -4.03
N GLU A 27 11.02 2.22 -3.96
CA GLU A 27 12.27 1.96 -4.67
C GLU A 27 12.06 0.81 -5.67
N ASP A 28 12.81 0.82 -6.78
CA ASP A 28 12.87 -0.32 -7.69
C ASP A 28 13.81 -1.42 -7.16
N GLY A 29 13.88 -2.56 -7.87
CA GLY A 29 14.76 -3.67 -7.48
C GLY A 29 16.26 -3.33 -7.48
N ARG A 30 16.66 -2.14 -7.96
CA ARG A 30 18.04 -1.63 -7.96
C ARG A 30 18.28 -0.62 -6.82
N GLY A 31 17.24 -0.32 -6.03
CA GLY A 31 17.30 0.69 -4.96
C GLY A 31 17.16 2.14 -5.45
N THR A 32 16.72 2.35 -6.70
CA THR A 32 16.43 3.68 -7.21
C THR A 32 15.09 4.15 -6.65
N VAL A 33 15.05 5.32 -6.02
CA VAL A 33 13.81 5.92 -5.55
C VAL A 33 12.95 6.32 -6.75
N LEU A 34 11.74 5.75 -6.80
CA LEU A 34 10.73 6.01 -7.82
C LEU A 34 9.57 6.86 -7.29
N GLY A 35 9.38 6.90 -5.99
CA GLY A 35 8.31 7.64 -5.36
C GLY A 35 8.57 7.91 -3.88
N TYR A 36 8.00 9.01 -3.40
CA TYR A 36 8.11 9.46 -2.03
C TYR A 36 6.78 10.03 -1.54
N THR A 37 6.44 9.77 -0.29
CA THR A 37 5.36 10.47 0.39
C THR A 37 5.69 10.74 1.85
N ARG A 38 5.18 11.85 2.35
CA ARG A 38 5.25 12.25 3.75
C ARG A 38 3.85 12.51 4.26
N GLN A 39 3.39 11.66 5.18
CA GLN A 39 2.06 11.74 5.74
C GLN A 39 2.13 12.17 7.21
N LYS A 40 1.40 13.23 7.57
CA LYS A 40 1.20 13.60 8.96
C LYS A 40 0.43 12.50 9.67
N MET A 41 0.82 12.20 10.92
CA MET A 41 0.09 11.24 11.75
C MET A 41 -1.35 11.71 11.94
N LEU A 42 -2.31 10.79 11.96
CA LEU A 42 -3.73 11.03 12.25
C LEU A 42 -4.59 11.68 11.14
N ARG A 43 -4.17 11.64 9.86
CA ARG A 43 -4.95 12.23 8.76
C ARG A 43 -5.13 11.28 7.58
N LEU A 44 -5.74 10.10 7.81
CA LEU A 44 -6.16 9.18 6.74
C LEU A 44 -7.25 9.76 5.82
N ARG A 45 -7.87 10.88 6.21
CA ARG A 45 -8.92 11.56 5.43
C ARG A 45 -8.39 12.54 4.40
N GLU A 46 -7.07 12.75 4.37
CA GLU A 46 -6.43 13.61 3.37
C GLU A 46 -5.89 12.76 2.22
N ASP A 47 -5.83 13.33 1.04
CA ASP A 47 -5.18 12.71 -0.12
C ASP A 47 -3.73 12.35 0.19
N ILE A 48 -3.34 11.12 -0.10
CA ILE A 48 -1.95 10.69 -0.02
C ILE A 48 -1.31 10.93 -1.38
N ARG A 49 -0.43 11.92 -1.45
CA ARG A 49 0.25 12.31 -2.68
C ARG A 49 1.62 11.66 -2.76
N ILE A 50 1.90 11.02 -3.88
CA ILE A 50 3.18 10.39 -4.15
C ILE A 50 3.95 11.27 -5.12
N TYR A 51 5.12 11.72 -4.69
CA TYR A 51 6.02 12.60 -5.43
C TYR A 51 7.21 11.82 -6.00
N ALA A 52 7.91 12.38 -6.98
CA ALA A 52 9.09 11.77 -7.57
C ALA A 52 10.24 11.59 -6.54
N ASP A 53 10.37 12.54 -5.62
CA ASP A 53 11.41 12.58 -4.61
C ASP A 53 11.01 13.43 -3.38
N GLU A 54 11.92 13.55 -2.44
CA GLU A 54 11.73 14.27 -1.17
C GLU A 54 11.55 15.79 -1.32
N SER A 55 11.85 16.38 -2.49
CA SER A 55 11.58 17.80 -2.78
C SER A 55 10.09 18.11 -2.89
N MET A 56 9.27 17.07 -3.14
CA MET A 56 7.81 17.14 -3.26
C MET A 56 7.33 18.15 -4.34
N VAL A 57 8.14 18.35 -5.39
CA VAL A 57 7.83 19.28 -6.49
C VAL A 57 7.01 18.59 -7.57
N GLN A 58 7.39 17.38 -7.96
CA GLN A 58 6.73 16.63 -9.02
C GLN A 58 5.84 15.54 -8.43
N GLU A 59 4.52 15.75 -8.49
CA GLU A 59 3.53 14.74 -8.11
C GLU A 59 3.36 13.70 -9.23
N LEU A 60 3.38 12.42 -8.86
CA LEU A 60 3.28 11.29 -9.78
C LEU A 60 1.87 10.69 -9.80
N PHE A 61 1.31 10.44 -8.62
CA PHE A 61 -0.05 9.99 -8.47
C PHE A 61 -0.58 10.32 -7.07
N VAL A 62 -1.89 10.32 -6.94
CA VAL A 62 -2.57 10.57 -5.67
C VAL A 62 -3.47 9.37 -5.31
N ILE A 63 -3.54 9.06 -4.02
CA ILE A 63 -4.49 8.12 -3.44
C ILE A 63 -5.56 8.98 -2.76
N HIS A 64 -6.74 9.00 -3.33
CA HIS A 64 -7.84 9.87 -2.95
C HIS A 64 -9.02 9.06 -2.42
N GLN A 65 -9.56 9.40 -1.25
CA GLN A 65 -10.77 8.76 -0.72
C GLN A 65 -12.00 9.27 -1.46
N GLU A 66 -12.74 8.38 -2.14
CA GLU A 66 -13.86 8.77 -3.01
C GLU A 66 -15.07 9.32 -2.24
N GLN A 67 -15.38 8.77 -1.06
CA GLN A 67 -16.52 9.23 -0.24
C GLN A 67 -16.21 9.12 1.24
N VAL A 68 -16.39 10.21 1.97
CA VAL A 68 -16.20 10.26 3.44
C VAL A 68 -17.26 9.44 4.19
N LEU A 69 -18.43 9.23 3.57
CA LEU A 69 -19.55 8.47 4.13
C LEU A 69 -19.54 6.99 3.76
N ASP A 70 -18.60 6.56 2.91
CA ASP A 70 -18.47 5.14 2.56
C ASP A 70 -17.83 4.40 3.75
N ALA A 71 -18.64 3.62 4.46
CA ALA A 71 -18.19 2.77 5.56
C ALA A 71 -17.09 1.77 5.13
N TRP A 72 -16.92 1.54 3.83
CA TRP A 72 -15.95 0.61 3.25
C TRP A 72 -14.60 1.26 2.92
N GLY A 73 -14.53 2.60 2.89
CA GLY A 73 -13.30 3.34 2.59
C GLY A 73 -12.70 2.94 1.23
N THR A 74 -13.33 3.40 0.15
CA THR A 74 -12.78 3.23 -1.20
C THR A 74 -11.83 4.37 -1.54
N PHE A 75 -10.63 4.03 -2.04
CA PHE A 75 -9.59 4.96 -2.44
C PHE A 75 -9.29 4.81 -3.92
N ALA A 76 -9.41 5.88 -4.69
CA ALA A 76 -8.99 5.93 -6.08
C ALA A 76 -7.49 6.24 -6.18
N VAL A 77 -6.79 5.57 -7.10
CA VAL A 77 -5.40 5.87 -7.47
C VAL A 77 -5.42 6.61 -8.79
N VAL A 78 -5.01 7.86 -8.79
CA VAL A 78 -5.10 8.77 -9.94
C VAL A 78 -3.72 9.16 -10.41
N ASP A 79 -3.38 8.87 -11.67
CA ASP A 79 -2.18 9.36 -12.35
C ASP A 79 -2.30 10.88 -12.53
N THR A 80 -1.46 11.65 -11.85
CA THR A 80 -1.55 13.11 -11.86
C THR A 80 -1.23 13.70 -13.22
N ALA A 81 -0.24 13.16 -13.93
CA ALA A 81 0.18 13.70 -15.22
C ALA A 81 -0.87 13.52 -16.32
N ARG A 82 -1.69 12.45 -16.23
CA ARG A 82 -2.73 12.13 -17.21
C ARG A 82 -4.13 12.49 -16.72
N ASN A 83 -4.28 12.75 -15.43
CA ASN A 83 -5.55 12.91 -14.73
C ASN A 83 -6.51 11.74 -14.98
N VAL A 84 -5.98 10.50 -14.85
CA VAL A 84 -6.72 9.25 -15.10
C VAL A 84 -6.68 8.37 -13.89
N CYS A 85 -7.83 7.86 -13.45
CA CYS A 85 -7.91 6.78 -12.46
C CYS A 85 -7.30 5.51 -13.05
N VAL A 86 -6.30 4.93 -12.38
CA VAL A 86 -5.62 3.71 -12.82
C VAL A 86 -6.12 2.45 -12.09
N GLY A 87 -6.96 2.64 -11.10
CA GLY A 87 -7.62 1.61 -10.30
C GLY A 87 -7.97 2.12 -8.92
N LYS A 88 -8.62 1.26 -8.14
CA LYS A 88 -9.10 1.62 -6.80
C LYS A 88 -8.75 0.54 -5.77
N ILE A 89 -8.78 0.94 -4.51
CA ILE A 89 -8.53 0.07 -3.36
C ILE A 89 -9.71 0.23 -2.42
N ARG A 90 -10.27 -0.88 -1.95
CA ARG A 90 -11.35 -0.88 -0.97
C ARG A 90 -11.00 -1.77 0.20
N ARG A 91 -11.06 -1.20 1.41
CA ARG A 91 -10.82 -1.95 2.63
C ARG A 91 -11.98 -2.88 2.94
N ASN A 92 -11.69 -4.13 3.32
CA ASN A 92 -12.70 -5.05 3.85
C ASN A 92 -12.81 -4.88 5.37
N ILE A 93 -13.79 -4.10 5.82
CA ILE A 93 -14.00 -3.81 7.25
C ILE A 93 -14.43 -5.06 8.01
N MET A 94 -15.17 -5.98 7.38
CA MET A 94 -15.65 -7.17 8.06
C MET A 94 -14.54 -8.17 8.37
N SER A 95 -13.52 -8.30 7.52
CA SER A 95 -12.36 -9.16 7.79
C SER A 95 -11.35 -8.52 8.75
N SER A 96 -11.40 -7.20 8.94
CA SER A 96 -10.46 -6.42 9.76
C SER A 96 -10.42 -6.82 11.24
N PHE A 97 -11.41 -7.58 11.73
CA PHE A 97 -11.36 -8.16 13.07
C PHE A 97 -10.38 -9.33 13.19
N LEU A 98 -10.11 -10.04 12.09
CA LEU A 98 -9.26 -11.23 12.06
C LEU A 98 -7.93 -10.97 11.34
N ALA A 99 -7.97 -10.35 10.17
CA ALA A 99 -6.80 -10.01 9.35
C ALA A 99 -7.13 -8.80 8.46
N ASP A 100 -6.13 -7.99 8.11
CA ASP A 100 -6.35 -6.88 7.20
C ASP A 100 -6.45 -7.39 5.76
N GLU A 101 -7.53 -7.00 5.09
CA GLU A 101 -7.81 -7.36 3.70
C GLU A 101 -8.25 -6.13 2.91
N TYR A 102 -7.71 -5.99 1.71
CA TYR A 102 -8.04 -4.93 0.77
C TYR A 102 -8.37 -5.52 -0.59
N PHE A 103 -9.48 -5.10 -1.17
CA PHE A 103 -9.83 -5.42 -2.55
C PHE A 103 -9.12 -4.47 -3.51
N LEU A 104 -8.56 -5.04 -4.58
CA LEU A 104 -7.98 -4.32 -5.70
C LEU A 104 -9.05 -4.25 -6.80
N LEU A 105 -9.37 -3.04 -7.23
CA LEU A 105 -10.40 -2.80 -8.21
C LEU A 105 -9.79 -2.14 -9.47
N ASP A 106 -10.42 -2.41 -10.60
CA ASP A 106 -10.14 -1.68 -11.84
C ASP A 106 -10.63 -0.21 -11.75
N PRO A 107 -10.35 0.64 -12.75
CA PRO A 107 -10.81 2.04 -12.75
C PRO A 107 -12.33 2.20 -12.67
N PHE A 108 -13.10 1.18 -13.10
CA PHE A 108 -14.56 1.18 -13.10
C PHE A 108 -15.18 0.67 -11.80
N GLY A 109 -14.34 0.20 -10.86
CA GLY A 109 -14.77 -0.29 -9.56
C GLY A 109 -15.09 -1.79 -9.52
N GLN A 110 -14.74 -2.56 -10.57
CA GLN A 110 -14.86 -4.01 -10.54
C GLN A 110 -13.69 -4.62 -9.76
N THR A 111 -13.99 -5.54 -8.85
CA THR A 111 -12.95 -6.24 -8.09
C THR A 111 -12.18 -7.19 -9.01
N ILE A 112 -10.88 -6.98 -9.14
CA ILE A 112 -9.97 -7.79 -9.94
C ILE A 112 -9.01 -8.61 -9.08
N GLY A 113 -8.88 -8.28 -7.79
CA GLY A 113 -7.99 -8.98 -6.88
C GLY A 113 -8.16 -8.57 -5.45
N ARG A 114 -7.27 -9.08 -4.61
CA ARG A 114 -7.20 -8.72 -3.18
C ARG A 114 -5.79 -8.83 -2.66
N VAL A 115 -5.52 -8.03 -1.64
CA VAL A 115 -4.32 -8.07 -0.79
C VAL A 115 -4.78 -8.41 0.60
N TYR A 116 -4.21 -9.45 1.21
CA TYR A 116 -4.61 -9.89 2.54
C TYR A 116 -3.45 -10.47 3.33
N GLU A 117 -3.50 -10.27 4.65
CA GLU A 117 -2.57 -10.88 5.58
C GLU A 117 -2.94 -12.36 5.80
N GLU A 118 -1.95 -13.23 5.91
CA GLU A 118 -2.17 -14.64 6.21
C GLU A 118 -2.78 -14.82 7.62
N SER A 119 -4.03 -15.28 7.68
CA SER A 119 -4.91 -15.23 8.86
C SER A 119 -4.29 -15.77 10.15
N GLY A 120 -3.46 -16.84 10.08
CA GLY A 120 -2.81 -17.41 11.26
C GLY A 120 -1.79 -16.46 11.90
N ARG A 121 -1.11 -15.62 11.11
CA ARG A 121 -0.10 -14.66 11.59
C ARG A 121 -0.74 -13.36 12.06
N GLY A 122 -1.79 -12.90 11.40
CA GLY A 122 -2.55 -11.74 11.81
C GLY A 122 -3.16 -11.93 13.21
N LEU A 123 -3.70 -13.11 13.51
CA LEU A 123 -4.18 -13.45 14.85
C LEU A 123 -3.04 -13.46 15.88
N LEU A 124 -1.88 -14.05 15.57
CA LEU A 124 -0.72 -14.05 16.45
C LEU A 124 -0.26 -12.64 16.78
N ARG A 125 -0.20 -11.74 15.77
CA ARG A 125 0.19 -10.35 16.00
C ARG A 125 -0.79 -9.59 16.91
N LYS A 126 -2.10 -9.85 16.76
CA LYS A 126 -3.16 -9.12 17.49
C LYS A 126 -3.33 -9.59 18.93
N TYR A 127 -3.08 -10.86 19.22
CA TYR A 127 -3.46 -11.46 20.50
C TYR A 127 -2.29 -11.97 21.37
N ILE A 128 -1.06 -11.98 20.85
CA ILE A 128 0.11 -12.40 21.63
C ILE A 128 0.88 -11.18 22.12
N PRO A 129 1.28 -11.11 23.41
CA PRO A 129 2.22 -10.11 23.88
C PRO A 129 3.51 -10.15 23.04
N MET A 130 3.98 -9.00 22.58
CA MET A 130 5.08 -8.87 21.59
C MET A 130 4.75 -9.37 20.17
N GLY A 131 3.49 -9.54 19.80
CA GLY A 131 3.07 -9.94 18.45
C GLY A 131 3.58 -8.99 17.34
N GLY A 132 3.85 -7.73 17.66
CA GLY A 132 4.48 -6.77 16.75
C GLY A 132 5.88 -7.16 16.26
N LEU A 133 6.53 -8.17 16.86
CA LEU A 133 7.80 -8.76 16.38
C LEU A 133 7.60 -9.88 15.33
N VAL A 134 6.36 -10.28 15.03
CA VAL A 134 6.07 -11.26 13.97
C VAL A 134 6.03 -10.53 12.63
N PRO A 135 6.93 -10.84 11.67
CA PRO A 135 6.94 -10.18 10.36
C PRO A 135 5.64 -10.44 9.61
N GLU A 136 5.11 -9.38 9.04
CA GLU A 136 3.93 -9.44 8.19
C GLU A 136 4.21 -10.21 6.90
N ARG A 137 3.28 -11.11 6.54
CA ARG A 137 3.24 -11.74 5.23
C ARG A 137 1.90 -11.44 4.59
N VAL A 138 1.98 -10.75 3.49
CA VAL A 138 0.81 -10.33 2.73
C VAL A 138 0.79 -11.07 1.40
N ARG A 139 -0.34 -11.67 1.07
CA ARG A 139 -0.57 -12.32 -0.21
C ARG A 139 -1.38 -11.42 -1.13
N VAL A 140 -1.04 -11.49 -2.40
CA VAL A 140 -1.76 -10.78 -3.47
C VAL A 140 -2.35 -11.81 -4.42
N GLU A 141 -3.66 -11.78 -4.56
CA GLU A 141 -4.41 -12.56 -5.54
C GLU A 141 -5.01 -11.63 -6.60
N VAL A 142 -4.89 -12.02 -7.86
CA VAL A 142 -5.53 -11.33 -8.99
C VAL A 142 -6.17 -12.40 -9.87
N LEU A 143 -7.43 -12.20 -10.23
CA LEU A 143 -8.22 -13.14 -11.04
C LEU A 143 -8.20 -14.58 -10.47
N GLY A 144 -8.23 -14.71 -9.14
CA GLY A 144 -8.22 -16.01 -8.44
C GLY A 144 -6.86 -16.71 -8.36
N GLN A 145 -5.78 -16.09 -8.81
CA GLN A 145 -4.43 -16.65 -8.75
C GLN A 145 -3.54 -15.83 -7.82
N GLN A 146 -2.74 -16.51 -6.99
CA GLN A 146 -1.71 -15.84 -6.20
C GLN A 146 -0.59 -15.36 -7.12
N VAL A 147 -0.44 -14.03 -7.25
CA VAL A 147 0.52 -13.39 -8.15
C VAL A 147 1.72 -12.79 -7.45
N ALA A 148 1.60 -12.53 -6.15
CA ALA A 148 2.69 -11.97 -5.35
C ALA A 148 2.59 -12.39 -3.89
N GLU A 149 3.74 -12.34 -3.22
CA GLU A 149 3.88 -12.41 -1.76
C GLU A 149 4.74 -11.23 -1.33
N ILE A 150 4.28 -10.49 -0.33
CA ILE A 150 4.97 -9.33 0.21
C ILE A 150 5.45 -9.69 1.60
N ARG A 151 6.71 -9.41 1.90
CA ARG A 151 7.36 -9.75 3.17
C ARG A 151 7.85 -8.49 3.85
N GLN A 152 7.41 -8.29 5.08
CA GLN A 152 7.95 -7.26 5.94
C GLN A 152 9.33 -7.68 6.46
N GLN A 153 10.26 -6.75 6.43
CA GLN A 153 11.57 -6.86 7.09
C GLN A 153 11.66 -5.78 8.16
N PHE A 154 11.87 -6.20 9.40
CA PHE A 154 12.12 -5.25 10.48
C PHE A 154 13.48 -4.59 10.34
N ARG A 155 13.51 -3.27 10.53
CA ARG A 155 14.73 -2.49 10.63
C ARG A 155 14.79 -1.80 11.99
N VAL A 156 16.00 -1.42 12.40
CA VAL A 156 16.22 -0.71 13.67
C VAL A 156 15.41 0.61 13.72
N ILE A 157 15.19 1.23 12.56
CA ILE A 157 14.39 2.44 12.42
C ILE A 157 13.44 2.27 11.23
N GLY A 158 12.18 1.89 11.52
CA GLY A 158 11.13 1.73 10.52
C GLY A 158 10.98 0.31 9.99
N ASP A 159 10.27 0.17 8.89
CA ASP A 159 9.93 -1.10 8.26
C ASP A 159 10.26 -1.06 6.77
N GLU A 160 10.51 -2.24 6.19
CA GLU A 160 10.65 -2.42 4.75
C GLU A 160 9.75 -3.56 4.28
N TRP A 161 9.13 -3.40 3.12
CA TRP A 161 8.38 -4.45 2.45
C TRP A 161 8.96 -4.70 1.06
N ASP A 162 9.37 -5.94 0.80
CA ASP A 162 9.75 -6.38 -0.53
C ASP A 162 8.49 -6.83 -1.28
N VAL A 163 8.27 -6.27 -2.47
CA VAL A 163 7.11 -6.50 -3.32
C VAL A 163 7.55 -7.10 -4.63
N ASP A 164 7.33 -8.41 -4.81
CA ASP A 164 7.58 -9.10 -6.07
C ASP A 164 6.39 -8.90 -7.02
N CYS A 165 6.63 -8.22 -8.14
CA CYS A 165 5.64 -7.91 -9.16
C CYS A 165 5.86 -8.68 -10.46
N ALA A 166 6.74 -9.69 -10.47
CA ALA A 166 7.11 -10.40 -11.71
C ALA A 166 5.91 -11.12 -12.36
N ARG A 167 4.94 -11.58 -11.55
CA ARG A 167 3.74 -12.30 -12.02
C ARG A 167 2.46 -11.47 -12.02
N ILE A 168 2.56 -10.17 -11.74
CA ILE A 168 1.39 -9.27 -11.74
C ILE A 168 0.89 -9.12 -13.19
N PRO A 169 -0.38 -9.46 -13.46
CA PRO A 169 -0.94 -9.36 -14.80
C PRO A 169 -1.16 -7.90 -15.21
N PRO A 170 -1.21 -7.59 -16.52
CA PRO A 170 -1.34 -6.21 -17.02
C PRO A 170 -2.64 -5.51 -16.62
N GLN A 171 -3.66 -6.25 -16.22
CA GLN A 171 -4.94 -5.72 -15.74
C GLN A 171 -4.83 -4.97 -14.42
N LEU A 172 -3.81 -5.28 -13.60
CA LEU A 172 -3.52 -4.57 -12.37
C LEU A 172 -2.36 -3.59 -12.57
N ASP A 173 -2.65 -2.30 -12.53
CA ASP A 173 -1.59 -1.28 -12.45
C ASP A 173 -0.82 -1.42 -11.13
N ARG A 174 0.50 -1.51 -11.20
CA ARG A 174 1.35 -1.71 -10.02
C ARG A 174 1.22 -0.60 -8.97
N ARG A 175 0.85 0.62 -9.39
CA ARG A 175 0.58 1.73 -8.47
C ARG A 175 -0.57 1.44 -7.53
N VAL A 176 -1.58 0.69 -7.98
CA VAL A 176 -2.71 0.27 -7.15
C VAL A 176 -2.25 -0.68 -6.04
N LEU A 177 -1.38 -1.64 -6.37
CA LEU A 177 -0.80 -2.54 -5.36
C LEU A 177 0.08 -1.76 -4.36
N LEU A 178 0.98 -0.91 -4.85
CA LEU A 178 1.87 -0.12 -4.00
C LEU A 178 1.10 0.84 -3.09
N ALA A 179 0.03 1.45 -3.61
CA ALA A 179 -0.89 2.28 -2.83
C ALA A 179 -1.61 1.47 -1.74
N GLY A 180 -2.05 0.24 -2.05
CA GLY A 180 -2.65 -0.68 -1.07
C GLY A 180 -1.70 -0.98 0.07
N MET A 181 -0.42 -1.23 -0.21
CA MET A 181 0.59 -1.47 0.81
C MET A 181 0.85 -0.24 1.70
N ILE A 182 0.89 0.96 1.10
CA ILE A 182 1.04 2.20 1.86
C ILE A 182 -0.17 2.40 2.79
N LEU A 183 -1.40 2.17 2.29
CA LEU A 183 -2.62 2.25 3.10
C LEU A 183 -2.61 1.23 4.25
N MET A 184 -2.23 -0.03 4.00
CA MET A 184 -2.10 -1.04 5.06
C MET A 184 -1.12 -0.57 6.14
N GLY A 185 0.07 -0.16 5.77
CA GLY A 185 1.10 0.31 6.70
C GLY A 185 0.74 1.59 7.46
N MET A 186 -0.24 2.38 6.99
CA MET A 186 -0.76 3.54 7.71
C MET A 186 -1.83 3.16 8.73
N VAL A 187 -2.75 2.26 8.36
CA VAL A 187 -3.90 1.85 9.19
C VAL A 187 -3.46 1.04 10.40
N GLU A 188 -2.47 0.17 10.25
CA GLU A 188 -1.98 -0.64 11.39
C GLU A 188 -1.56 0.22 12.58
N ARG A 189 -0.94 1.36 12.33
CA ARG A 189 -0.42 2.22 13.37
C ARG A 189 -1.45 3.05 14.12
N GLU A 190 -2.59 3.36 13.52
CA GLU A 190 -3.69 3.99 14.25
C GLU A 190 -4.26 3.05 15.33
N ARG A 191 -4.07 1.73 15.17
CA ARG A 191 -4.52 0.72 16.15
C ARG A 191 -3.51 0.50 17.27
N ASP A 192 -2.20 0.57 16.97
CA ASP A 192 -1.14 0.34 17.96
C ASP A 192 -0.86 1.57 18.83
N GLY A 193 -1.42 2.72 18.49
CA GLY A 193 -1.24 4.02 19.17
C GLY A 193 -2.38 4.43 20.11
N ASN A 194 -3.40 3.56 20.29
CA ASN A 194 -4.52 3.79 21.22
C ASN A 194 -4.43 2.81 22.42
#